data_c0115d44f3348797c94ed2af58b447c5
#
_entry.id   c0115d44f3348797c94ed2af58b447c5
#
_cell.length_a   1.000
_cell.length_b   1.000
_cell.length_c   1.000
_cell.angle_alpha   90.00
_cell.angle_beta   90.00
_cell.angle_gamma   90.00
#
_symmetry.space_group_name_H-M   'P 1'
#
loop_
_entity.id
_entity.type
_entity.pdbx_description
1 polymer ?
#
loop_
_entity_poly.entity_id
_entity_poly.type
_entity_poly.pdbx_seq_one_letter_code
_entity_poly.pdbx_strand_id
1 'polypeptide(L)' 'MEYQSDFLLVNQARNGEEDACAALVKKYYPSIYQYCRLHIYDSYEAEDLTQEVFISFFGSLHRYREYGKVKNYLFL' A
#
# COMPACT_ATOMS: atom_id res chain seq x y z
N MET A 1 3.54 10.37 16.42
CA MET A 1 2.63 9.30 16.72
C MET A 1 2.04 8.66 15.51
N GLU A 2 1.48 9.48 14.65
CA GLU A 2 0.81 8.94 13.48
C GLU A 2 1.74 8.18 12.59
N TYR A 3 2.92 8.72 12.31
CA TYR A 3 3.83 8.00 11.43
C TYR A 3 4.45 6.79 12.11
N GLN A 4 4.47 6.77 13.45
CA GLN A 4 4.87 5.55 14.13
C GLN A 4 3.85 4.45 13.88
N SER A 5 2.57 4.84 13.93
CA SER A 5 1.50 3.90 13.62
C SER A 5 1.62 3.40 12.19
N ASP A 6 1.97 4.29 11.26
CA ASP A 6 2.14 3.89 9.87
C ASP A 6 3.27 2.89 9.71
N PHE A 7 4.38 3.13 10.37
CA PHE A 7 5.49 2.20 10.30
C PHE A 7 5.09 0.82 10.81
N LEU A 8 4.37 0.80 11.92
CA LEU A 8 3.90 -0.44 12.51
C LEU A 8 2.93 -1.15 11.57
N LEU A 9 1.99 -0.39 11.02
CA LEU A 9 1.00 -0.96 10.11
C LEU A 9 1.65 -1.54 8.87
N VAL A 10 2.65 -0.84 8.32
CA VAL A 10 3.34 -1.33 7.13
C VAL A 10 4.07 -2.63 7.45
N ASN A 11 4.72 -2.69 8.60
CA ASN A 11 5.41 -3.91 8.99
C ASN A 11 4.44 -5.07 9.19
N GLN A 12 3.31 -4.81 9.82
CA GLN A 12 2.31 -5.84 10.04
C GLN A 12 1.70 -6.29 8.72
N ALA A 13 1.44 -5.34 7.82
CA ALA A 13 0.91 -5.68 6.50
C ALA A 13 1.91 -6.50 5.71
N ARG A 14 3.19 -6.17 5.82
CA ARG A 14 4.24 -6.93 5.17
C ARG A 14 4.26 -8.36 5.67
N ASN A 15 3.92 -8.56 6.93
CA ASN A 15 3.88 -9.89 7.52
C ASN A 15 2.56 -10.61 7.25
N GLY A 16 1.68 -10.01 6.48
CA GLY A 16 0.46 -10.67 6.06
C GLY A 16 -0.72 -10.49 6.99
N GLU A 17 -0.65 -9.52 7.90
CA GLU A 17 -1.77 -9.26 8.82
C GLU A 17 -2.85 -8.47 8.09
N GLU A 18 -4.00 -9.10 7.93
CA GLU A 18 -5.09 -8.51 7.16
C GLU A 18 -5.63 -7.24 7.80
N ASP A 19 -5.70 -7.23 9.12
CA ASP A 19 -6.21 -6.05 9.81
C ASP A 19 -5.35 -4.83 9.54
N ALA A 20 -4.05 -5.03 9.46
CA ALA A 20 -3.14 -3.93 9.17
C ALA A 20 -3.31 -3.46 7.74
N CYS A 21 -3.50 -4.39 6.81
CA CYS A 21 -3.75 -4.03 5.42
C CYS A 21 -5.03 -3.21 5.31
N ALA A 22 -6.08 -3.66 5.96
CA ALA A 22 -7.36 -2.95 5.93
C ALA A 22 -7.23 -1.55 6.53
N ALA A 23 -6.46 -1.43 7.61
CA ALA A 23 -6.26 -0.14 8.25
C ALA A 23 -5.52 0.82 7.33
N LEU A 24 -4.53 0.32 6.61
CA LEU A 24 -3.80 1.16 5.67
C LEU A 24 -4.69 1.63 4.53
N VAL A 25 -5.50 0.73 3.99
CA VAL A 25 -6.42 1.11 2.93
C VAL A 25 -7.39 2.17 3.43
N LYS A 26 -7.98 1.93 4.60
CA LYS A 26 -8.96 2.88 5.13
C LYS A 26 -8.34 4.25 5.35
N LYS A 27 -7.10 4.27 5.80
CA LYS A 27 -6.43 5.53 6.11
C LYS A 27 -6.08 6.31 4.86
N TYR A 28 -5.61 5.65 3.84
CA TYR A 28 -5.04 6.32 2.68
C TYR A 28 -5.93 6.34 1.45
N TYR A 29 -6.99 5.55 1.44
CA TYR A 29 -7.86 5.49 0.29
C TYR A 29 -8.36 6.87 -0.15
N PRO A 30 -8.88 7.71 0.76
CA PRO A 30 -9.40 9.00 0.31
C PRO A 30 -8.34 9.87 -0.35
N SER A 31 -7.13 9.86 0.18
CA SER A 31 -6.06 10.68 -0.38
C SER A 31 -5.65 10.19 -1.76
N ILE A 32 -5.52 8.89 -1.92
CA ILE A 32 -5.10 8.33 -3.19
C ILE A 32 -6.21 8.47 -4.23
N TYR A 33 -7.44 8.24 -3.81
CA TYR A 33 -8.57 8.43 -4.70
C TYR A 33 -8.66 9.88 -5.19
N GLN A 34 -8.45 10.81 -4.29
CA GLN A 34 -8.50 12.23 -4.64
C GLN A 34 -7.42 12.57 -5.64
N TYR A 35 -6.23 12.03 -5.45
CA TYR A 35 -5.15 12.22 -6.39
C TYR A 35 -5.51 11.68 -7.76
N CYS A 36 -6.10 10.49 -7.79
CA CYS A 36 -6.51 9.90 -9.05
C CYS A 36 -7.59 10.73 -9.73
N ARG A 37 -8.53 11.30 -8.96
CA ARG A 37 -9.57 12.14 -9.53
C ARG A 37 -9.03 13.41 -10.17
N LEU A 38 -7.91 13.89 -9.68
CA LEU A 38 -7.28 15.06 -10.28
C LEU A 38 -6.77 14.78 -11.68
N HIS A 39 -6.45 13.54 -11.96
CA HIS A 39 -5.87 13.15 -13.25
C HIS A 39 -6.84 12.38 -14.12
N ILE A 40 -7.91 11.86 -13.54
CA ILE A 40 -8.87 11.03 -14.27
C ILE A 40 -10.26 11.59 -14.01
N TYR A 41 -10.90 12.00 -15.10
CA TYR A 41 -12.21 12.64 -15.01
C TYR A 41 -13.28 11.67 -14.53
N ASP A 42 -13.26 10.45 -15.03
CA ASP A 42 -14.28 9.45 -14.72
C ASP A 42 -14.05 8.87 -13.33
N SER A 43 -15.09 8.95 -12.49
CA SER A 43 -14.96 8.50 -11.11
C SER A 43 -14.76 6.98 -11.02
N TYR A 44 -15.36 6.23 -11.91
CA TYR A 44 -15.18 4.78 -11.90
C TYR A 44 -13.77 4.39 -12.27
N GLU A 45 -13.19 5.08 -13.24
CA GLU A 45 -11.81 4.82 -13.61
C GLU A 45 -10.86 5.22 -12.49
N ALA A 46 -11.18 6.31 -11.81
CA ALA A 46 -10.36 6.73 -10.67
C ALA A 46 -10.43 5.70 -9.55
N GLU A 47 -11.60 5.13 -9.32
CA GLU A 47 -11.73 4.06 -8.34
C GLU A 47 -10.91 2.85 -8.71
N ASP A 48 -10.98 2.45 -9.97
CA ASP A 48 -10.20 1.32 -10.43
C ASP A 48 -8.72 1.54 -10.25
N LEU A 49 -8.26 2.74 -10.61
CA LEU A 49 -6.85 3.05 -10.47
C LEU A 49 -6.44 3.07 -9.01
N THR A 50 -7.31 3.60 -8.15
CA THR A 50 -7.02 3.61 -6.71
C THR A 50 -6.84 2.18 -6.20
N GLN A 51 -7.73 1.29 -6.60
CA GLN A 51 -7.62 -0.10 -6.17
C GLN A 51 -6.34 -0.73 -6.69
N GLU A 52 -5.97 -0.44 -7.94
CA GLU A 52 -4.74 -0.98 -8.50
C GLU A 52 -3.51 -0.47 -7.77
N VAL A 53 -3.55 0.77 -7.31
CA VAL A 53 -2.45 1.30 -6.53
C VAL A 53 -2.25 0.48 -5.26
N PHE A 54 -3.34 0.15 -4.57
CA PHE A 54 -3.23 -0.65 -3.35
C PHE A 54 -2.81 -2.08 -3.66
N ILE A 55 -3.34 -2.67 -4.72
CA ILE A 55 -2.95 -4.01 -5.11
C ILE A 55 -1.46 -4.05 -5.40
N SER A 56 -0.95 -3.08 -6.13
CA SER A 56 0.47 -3.01 -6.42
C SER A 56 1.29 -2.82 -5.16
N PHE A 57 0.81 -1.96 -4.27
CA PHE A 57 1.53 -1.70 -3.04
C PHE A 57 1.64 -2.95 -2.19
N PHE A 58 0.52 -3.64 -1.97
CA PHE A 58 0.55 -4.84 -1.14
C PHE A 58 1.29 -5.98 -1.82
N GLY A 59 1.18 -6.07 -3.13
CA GLY A 59 1.96 -7.06 -3.86
C GLY A 59 3.45 -6.83 -3.71
N SER A 60 3.86 -5.58 -3.74
CA SER A 60 5.25 -5.21 -3.51
C SER A 60 5.72 -5.61 -2.12
N LEU A 61 4.90 -5.33 -1.13
CA LEU A 61 5.24 -5.70 0.25
C LEU A 61 5.39 -7.20 0.39
N HIS A 62 4.48 -7.94 -0.23
CA HIS A 62 4.51 -9.40 -0.15
C HIS A 62 5.78 -9.94 -0.79
N ARG A 63 6.13 -9.45 -1.96
CA ARG A 63 7.36 -9.87 -2.62
C ARG A 63 8.58 -9.51 -1.79
N TYR A 64 8.56 -8.34 -1.22
CA TYR A 64 9.67 -7.89 -0.38
C TYR A 64 9.87 -8.84 0.79
N ARG A 65 8.77 -9.26 1.39
CA ARG A 65 8.86 -10.18 2.51
C ARG A 65 9.48 -11.51 2.08
N GLU A 66 9.08 -12.01 0.93
CA GLU A 66 9.57 -13.29 0.44
C GLU A 66 11.06 -13.26 0.13
N TYR A 67 11.50 -12.16 -0.45
CA TYR A 67 12.89 -12.05 -0.90
C TYR A 67 13.68 -11.08 -0.05
N GLY A 68 13.21 -10.81 1.15
CA GLY A 68 13.80 -9.76 1.96
C GLY A 68 15.31 -9.91 2.14
N LYS A 69 15.73 -11.09 2.49
CA LYS A 69 17.16 -11.31 2.74
C LYS A 69 17.98 -11.19 1.46
N VAL A 70 17.47 -11.77 0.40
CA VAL A 70 18.16 -11.70 -0.88
C VAL A 70 18.24 -10.26 -1.36
N LYS A 71 17.14 -9.53 -1.19
CA LYS A 71 17.11 -8.13 -1.60
C LYS A 71 18.14 -7.32 -0.84
N ASN A 72 18.30 -7.58 0.42
CA ASN A 72 19.28 -6.86 1.21
C ASN A 72 20.66 -7.02 0.65
N TYR A 73 20.98 -8.21 0.19
CA TYR A 73 22.28 -8.43 -0.42
C TYR A 73 22.40 -7.77 -1.78
N LEU A 74 21.33 -7.77 -2.52
CA LEU A 74 21.35 -7.21 -3.87
C LEU A 74 21.51 -5.71 -3.87
N PHE A 75 21.00 -5.03 -2.86
CA PHE A 75 20.99 -3.57 -2.84
C PHE A 75 21.97 -2.97 -1.85
N LEU A 76 22.75 -3.79 -1.25
CA LEU A 76 23.85 -3.28 -0.44
C LEU A 76 25.12 -3.19 -1.25
#